data_2241ffdda655c350d3564a4795fb2473
#
_entry.id   2241ffdda655c350d3564a4795fb2473
#
_cell.length_a   1.000
_cell.length_b   1.000
_cell.length_c   1.000
_cell.angle_alpha   90.00
_cell.angle_beta   90.00
_cell.angle_gamma   90.00
#
_symmetry.space_group_name_H-M   'P 1'
#
loop_
_entity.id
_entity.type
_entity.pdbx_description
1 polymer ?
#
loop_
_entity_poly.entity_id
_entity_poly.type
_entity_poly.pdbx_seq_one_letter_code
_entity_poly.pdbx_strand_id
1 'polypeptide(L)'
;GEYKLYFSMHTDKPFQLKEKESELPCLDFGNETKEVEVRIALSALGENEARQEYAQWKNKSFAQLKKASYKEWEDKLASINVKGGTEDDKFIFYTSLYRACLSPVDVTSTDGRYLGTDGKIYQADGFRYYSNWSLWDTFRTKFPLLVLLEPAKMRDMATSLLYLYRTGKKDWATPYESTTTVRTEHAVILLLDAYRKGITDLDFSIGYNGMKEEMERLLMLSPDQKMESACDLWAMAQISDIIGKTEDAKAYQVRSERLFEETWKKEFMNVDASFEIMKNNGLYQGTRWQYRWAAPQFLDKMIAWVGKDTLCAQ
;
A
#
# COMPACT_ATOMS: atom_id res chain seq x y z
N GLY A 1 15.20 3.28 4.53
CA GLY A 1 15.80 3.81 3.29
C GLY A 1 16.05 5.29 3.41
N GLU A 2 16.98 5.81 2.64
CA GLU A 2 17.21 7.26 2.54
C GLU A 2 16.47 7.78 1.31
N TYR A 3 15.79 8.89 1.44
CA TYR A 3 15.13 9.58 0.32
C TYR A 3 15.35 11.08 0.43
N LYS A 4 15.27 11.77 -0.72
CA LYS A 4 15.42 13.22 -0.79
C LYS A 4 14.06 13.87 -0.92
N LEU A 5 13.81 14.87 -0.07
CA LEU A 5 12.63 15.69 -0.15
C LEU A 5 13.07 17.17 -0.19
N TYR A 6 12.60 17.87 -1.18
CA TYR A 6 12.82 19.30 -1.34
C TYR A 6 11.64 20.06 -0.76
N PHE A 7 11.88 21.24 -0.25
CA PHE A 7 10.81 22.06 0.30
C PHE A 7 10.95 23.54 -0.10
N SER A 8 9.82 24.22 -0.13
CA SER A 8 9.73 25.68 -0.20
C SER A 8 8.96 26.15 1.01
N MET A 9 9.60 27.00 1.83
CA MET A 9 9.00 27.51 3.07
C MET A 9 8.82 29.02 2.99
N HIS A 10 7.67 29.50 3.43
CA HIS A 10 7.32 30.91 3.49
C HIS A 10 6.69 31.24 4.83
N THR A 11 6.98 32.43 5.33
CA THR A 11 6.43 32.95 6.59
C THR A 11 5.78 34.32 6.34
N ASP A 12 4.76 34.64 7.13
CA ASP A 12 4.08 35.93 7.08
C ASP A 12 4.85 37.03 7.85
N LYS A 13 5.84 36.65 8.64
CA LYS A 13 6.74 37.53 9.39
C LYS A 13 8.17 37.38 8.94
N PRO A 14 8.99 38.46 8.96
CA PRO A 14 10.42 38.36 8.72
C PRO A 14 11.10 37.58 9.86
N PHE A 15 12.15 36.86 9.52
CA PHE A 15 12.96 36.11 10.48
C PHE A 15 14.46 36.29 10.24
N GLN A 16 15.26 36.00 11.24
CA GLN A 16 16.70 35.78 11.11
C GLN A 16 17.01 34.30 11.23
N LEU A 17 17.82 33.77 10.32
CA LEU A 17 18.30 32.41 10.43
C LEU A 17 19.45 32.36 11.44
N LYS A 18 19.29 31.55 12.49
CA LYS A 18 20.35 31.26 13.46
C LYS A 18 20.85 29.86 13.24
N GLU A 19 22.09 29.74 12.81
CA GLU A 19 22.80 28.48 12.65
C GLU A 19 23.84 28.35 13.74
N LYS A 20 23.87 27.24 14.44
CA LYS A 20 24.95 26.83 15.33
C LYS A 20 25.54 25.52 14.79
N GLU A 21 26.87 25.39 14.92
CA GLU A 21 27.62 24.25 14.33
C GLU A 21 27.11 22.84 14.73
N SER A 22 26.35 22.73 15.80
CA SER A 22 25.88 21.43 16.33
C SER A 22 24.34 21.31 16.48
N GLU A 23 23.59 22.31 16.04
CA GLU A 23 22.13 22.38 16.25
C GLU A 23 21.39 22.54 14.91
N LEU A 24 20.12 22.12 14.90
CA LEU A 24 19.24 22.39 13.77
C LEU A 24 19.09 23.91 13.57
N PRO A 25 19.04 24.40 12.31
CA PRO A 25 18.83 25.82 12.03
C PRO A 25 17.51 26.30 12.63
N CYS A 26 17.54 27.43 13.29
CA CYS A 26 16.40 28.07 13.95
C CYS A 26 15.96 29.32 13.22
N LEU A 27 14.64 29.53 13.10
CA LEU A 27 14.06 30.77 12.61
C LEU A 27 13.74 31.67 13.81
N ASP A 28 14.45 32.80 13.95
CA ASP A 28 14.21 33.76 15.02
C ASP A 28 13.33 34.91 14.52
N PHE A 29 12.12 34.99 15.04
CA PHE A 29 11.12 36.01 14.72
C PHE A 29 11.14 37.21 15.70
N GLY A 30 12.05 37.22 16.65
CA GLY A 30 12.15 38.24 17.70
C GLY A 30 11.13 38.02 18.84
N ASN A 31 11.45 38.67 19.99
CA ASN A 31 10.69 38.45 21.24
C ASN A 31 9.26 39.00 21.25
N GLU A 32 8.97 39.96 20.38
CA GLU A 32 7.64 40.60 20.30
C GLU A 32 6.65 39.82 19.42
N THR A 33 7.12 38.83 18.65
CA THR A 33 6.28 38.05 17.76
C THR A 33 5.55 36.93 18.52
N LYS A 34 4.22 37.01 18.58
CA LYS A 34 3.41 36.05 19.31
C LYS A 34 2.84 34.93 18.42
N GLU A 35 2.69 35.19 17.14
CA GLU A 35 2.08 34.28 16.18
C GLU A 35 2.75 34.45 14.80
N VAL A 36 3.02 33.32 14.16
CA VAL A 36 3.60 33.24 12.81
C VAL A 36 2.84 32.23 11.99
N GLU A 37 2.45 32.61 10.78
CA GLU A 37 1.95 31.65 9.80
C GLU A 37 3.13 31.11 8.98
N VAL A 38 3.34 29.79 9.02
CA VAL A 38 4.37 29.09 8.24
C VAL A 38 3.68 28.25 7.18
N ARG A 39 4.11 28.37 5.93
CA ARG A 39 3.63 27.57 4.80
C ARG A 39 4.80 26.80 4.21
N ILE A 40 4.61 25.49 4.08
CA ILE A 40 5.62 24.58 3.54
C ILE A 40 5.00 23.81 2.40
N ALA A 41 5.65 23.85 1.23
CA ALA A 41 5.34 22.97 0.12
C ALA A 41 6.50 22.00 -0.08
N LEU A 42 6.19 20.77 -0.45
CA LEU A 42 7.13 19.66 -0.57
C LEU A 42 7.17 19.15 -2.00
N SER A 43 8.33 18.67 -2.45
CA SER A 43 8.45 17.93 -3.72
C SER A 43 9.58 16.90 -3.63
N ALA A 44 9.38 15.73 -4.22
CA ALA A 44 10.44 14.76 -4.43
C ALA A 44 11.27 15.04 -5.69
N LEU A 45 10.81 15.96 -6.57
CA LEU A 45 11.40 16.21 -7.88
C LEU A 45 12.53 17.26 -7.82
N GLY A 46 12.37 18.31 -7.02
CA GLY A 46 13.34 19.37 -6.91
C GLY A 46 12.83 20.63 -6.18
N GLU A 47 13.72 21.61 -5.96
CA GLU A 47 13.38 22.87 -5.30
C GLU A 47 12.43 23.74 -6.15
N ASN A 48 12.60 23.75 -7.45
CA ASN A 48 11.72 24.51 -8.35
C ASN A 48 10.31 23.98 -8.32
N GLU A 49 10.16 22.66 -8.29
CA GLU A 49 8.87 21.98 -8.16
C GLU A 49 8.24 22.28 -6.81
N ALA A 50 8.98 22.28 -5.72
CA ALA A 50 8.46 22.68 -4.41
C ALA A 50 7.95 24.13 -4.42
N ARG A 51 8.62 25.06 -5.13
CA ARG A 51 8.13 26.44 -5.31
C ARG A 51 6.86 26.49 -6.18
N GLN A 52 6.75 25.65 -7.19
CA GLN A 52 5.53 25.54 -8.02
C GLN A 52 4.35 25.00 -7.19
N GLU A 53 4.56 24.00 -6.36
CA GLU A 53 3.54 23.52 -5.42
C GLU A 53 3.07 24.63 -4.47
N TYR A 54 3.99 25.40 -3.87
CA TYR A 54 3.63 26.56 -3.06
C TYR A 54 2.79 27.58 -3.81
N ALA A 55 3.12 27.88 -5.08
CA ALA A 55 2.43 28.87 -5.88
C ALA A 55 0.93 28.58 -6.07
N GLN A 56 0.51 27.30 -6.00
CA GLN A 56 -0.90 26.89 -6.09
C GLN A 56 -1.73 27.40 -4.90
N TRP A 57 -1.11 27.53 -3.73
CA TRP A 57 -1.79 27.77 -2.47
C TRP A 57 -1.49 29.14 -1.84
N LYS A 58 -0.51 29.88 -2.36
CA LYS A 58 -0.02 31.15 -1.79
C LYS A 58 -1.13 32.20 -1.54
N ASN A 59 -2.19 32.20 -2.34
CA ASN A 59 -3.27 33.17 -2.25
C ASN A 59 -4.42 32.72 -1.33
N LYS A 60 -4.37 31.51 -0.75
CA LYS A 60 -5.40 31.01 0.18
C LYS A 60 -4.96 31.28 1.61
N SER A 61 -5.86 31.78 2.44
CA SER A 61 -5.62 31.94 3.88
C SER A 61 -5.58 30.57 4.60
N PHE A 62 -4.97 30.52 5.78
CA PHE A 62 -5.00 29.34 6.65
C PHE A 62 -6.45 28.86 6.90
N ALA A 63 -7.37 29.76 7.19
CA ALA A 63 -8.78 29.43 7.40
C ALA A 63 -9.43 28.77 6.18
N GLN A 64 -9.10 29.25 4.98
CA GLN A 64 -9.61 28.66 3.72
C GLN A 64 -9.04 27.26 3.50
N LEU A 65 -7.73 27.05 3.72
CA LEU A 65 -7.09 25.74 3.58
C LEU A 65 -7.64 24.75 4.62
N LYS A 66 -7.76 25.18 5.87
CA LYS A 66 -8.35 24.38 6.94
C LYS A 66 -9.77 23.92 6.60
N LYS A 67 -10.63 24.86 6.15
CA LYS A 67 -12.01 24.55 5.74
C LYS A 67 -12.06 23.56 4.57
N ALA A 68 -11.18 23.73 3.57
CA ALA A 68 -11.12 22.82 2.42
C ALA A 68 -10.73 21.41 2.85
N SER A 69 -9.68 21.27 3.69
CA SER A 69 -9.25 19.98 4.21
C SER A 69 -10.32 19.29 5.06
N TYR A 70 -11.02 20.04 5.93
CA TYR A 70 -12.14 19.49 6.68
C TYR A 70 -13.24 18.94 5.77
N LYS A 71 -13.58 19.70 4.73
CA LYS A 71 -14.62 19.29 3.79
C LYS A 71 -14.24 18.02 3.04
N GLU A 72 -13.00 17.91 2.56
CA GLU A 72 -12.53 16.70 1.88
C GLU A 72 -12.60 15.47 2.76
N TRP A 73 -12.21 15.59 4.04
CA TRP A 73 -12.32 14.48 4.99
C TRP A 73 -13.76 14.15 5.35
N GLU A 74 -14.61 15.15 5.52
CA GLU A 74 -16.05 14.96 5.78
C GLU A 74 -16.72 14.23 4.63
N ASP A 75 -16.52 14.68 3.39
CA ASP A 75 -17.04 14.03 2.18
C ASP A 75 -16.53 12.56 2.07
N LYS A 76 -15.27 12.34 2.42
CA LYS A 76 -14.65 11.02 2.42
C LYS A 76 -15.27 10.07 3.42
N LEU A 77 -15.38 10.50 4.67
CA LEU A 77 -15.91 9.68 5.75
C LEU A 77 -17.42 9.46 5.62
N ALA A 78 -18.15 10.41 5.02
CA ALA A 78 -19.57 10.28 4.72
C ALA A 78 -19.91 9.22 3.65
N SER A 79 -18.91 8.63 2.99
CA SER A 79 -19.11 7.50 2.06
C SER A 79 -19.74 6.29 2.73
N ILE A 80 -19.58 6.15 4.06
CA ILE A 80 -20.26 5.13 4.86
C ILE A 80 -21.02 5.81 5.99
N ASN A 81 -22.33 5.58 6.05
CA ASN A 81 -23.18 6.08 7.14
C ASN A 81 -23.56 4.94 8.09
N VAL A 82 -23.04 4.99 9.31
CA VAL A 82 -23.27 3.97 10.34
C VAL A 82 -24.43 4.40 11.26
N LYS A 83 -25.36 3.48 11.49
CA LYS A 83 -26.48 3.66 12.42
C LYS A 83 -26.46 2.57 13.50
N GLY A 84 -26.87 2.93 14.72
CA GLY A 84 -26.82 2.02 15.88
C GLY A 84 -25.48 2.05 16.60
N GLY A 85 -25.29 1.16 17.56
CA GLY A 85 -24.13 1.16 18.44
C GLY A 85 -24.08 2.34 19.41
N THR A 86 -23.03 2.41 20.20
CA THR A 86 -22.73 3.55 21.08
C THR A 86 -22.02 4.66 20.31
N GLU A 87 -21.86 5.83 20.92
CA GLU A 87 -21.03 6.90 20.33
C GLU A 87 -19.56 6.49 20.26
N ASP A 88 -19.07 5.71 21.21
CA ASP A 88 -17.71 5.16 21.19
C ASP A 88 -17.50 4.19 20.02
N ASP A 89 -18.49 3.34 19.72
CA ASP A 89 -18.44 2.44 18.56
C ASP A 89 -18.33 3.25 17.25
N LYS A 90 -19.12 4.31 17.12
CA LYS A 90 -19.05 5.19 15.95
C LYS A 90 -17.71 5.93 15.85
N PHE A 91 -17.20 6.41 17.00
CA PHE A 91 -15.88 7.06 17.06
C PHE A 91 -14.77 6.11 16.61
N ILE A 92 -14.77 4.87 17.10
CA ILE A 92 -13.81 3.83 16.69
C ILE A 92 -13.95 3.53 15.20
N PHE A 93 -15.18 3.39 14.70
CA PHE A 93 -15.44 3.11 13.29
C PHE A 93 -14.87 4.21 12.38
N TYR A 94 -15.25 5.47 12.61
CA TYR A 94 -14.80 6.57 11.74
C TYR A 94 -13.32 6.87 11.89
N THR A 95 -12.74 6.69 13.08
CA THR A 95 -11.28 6.79 13.26
C THR A 95 -10.54 5.70 12.49
N SER A 96 -11.07 4.48 12.48
CA SER A 96 -10.50 3.36 11.72
C SER A 96 -10.61 3.60 10.21
N LEU A 97 -11.76 4.08 9.74
CA LEU A 97 -11.96 4.46 8.34
C LEU A 97 -11.00 5.59 7.90
N TYR A 98 -10.86 6.63 8.73
CA TYR A 98 -9.88 7.70 8.52
C TYR A 98 -8.48 7.14 8.36
N ARG A 99 -8.02 6.28 9.30
CA ARG A 99 -6.70 5.65 9.23
C ARG A 99 -6.52 4.76 8.00
N ALA A 100 -7.56 4.04 7.58
CA ALA A 100 -7.51 3.23 6.36
C ALA A 100 -7.27 4.09 5.11
N CYS A 101 -7.67 5.36 5.12
CA CYS A 101 -7.52 6.29 4.01
C CYS A 101 -6.21 7.12 4.02
N LEU A 102 -5.36 7.00 5.06
CA LEU A 102 -4.15 7.81 5.18
C LEU A 102 -3.01 7.38 4.24
N SER A 103 -3.00 6.13 3.80
CA SER A 103 -1.99 5.61 2.87
C SER A 103 -2.64 4.64 1.89
N PRO A 104 -2.08 4.41 0.70
CA PRO A 104 -0.96 5.14 0.12
C PRO A 104 -1.30 6.61 -0.14
N VAL A 105 -0.30 7.44 -0.30
CA VAL A 105 -0.46 8.87 -0.58
C VAL A 105 -0.19 9.17 -2.05
N ASP A 106 -0.94 10.11 -2.59
CA ASP A 106 -0.69 10.67 -3.92
C ASP A 106 0.57 11.55 -3.86
N VAL A 107 1.58 11.17 -4.63
CA VAL A 107 2.86 11.88 -4.70
C VAL A 107 3.11 12.49 -6.08
N THR A 108 2.08 12.55 -6.91
CA THR A 108 2.13 13.20 -8.21
C THR A 108 2.24 14.71 -8.02
N SER A 109 3.21 15.35 -8.66
CA SER A 109 3.32 16.80 -8.65
C SER A 109 2.16 17.46 -9.41
N THR A 110 2.00 18.77 -9.24
CA THR A 110 0.89 19.54 -9.86
C THR A 110 0.91 19.45 -11.38
N ASP A 111 2.07 19.30 -12.00
CA ASP A 111 2.22 19.15 -13.45
C ASP A 111 2.13 17.69 -13.95
N GLY A 112 1.73 16.77 -13.06
CA GLY A 112 1.52 15.36 -13.38
C GLY A 112 2.79 14.50 -13.37
N ARG A 113 3.96 15.04 -12.98
CA ARG A 113 5.21 14.27 -12.89
C ARG A 113 5.35 13.56 -11.55
N TYR A 114 6.12 12.47 -11.56
CA TYR A 114 6.49 11.74 -10.34
C TYR A 114 7.90 11.15 -10.46
N LEU A 115 8.51 10.83 -9.31
CA LEU A 115 9.81 10.19 -9.23
C LEU A 115 9.65 8.68 -9.16
N GLY A 116 10.26 7.96 -10.11
CA GLY A 116 10.31 6.49 -10.08
C GLY A 116 11.36 5.97 -9.10
N THR A 117 11.23 4.71 -8.69
CA THR A 117 12.18 4.04 -7.78
C THR A 117 13.58 3.83 -8.39
N ASP A 118 13.72 4.03 -9.69
CA ASP A 118 15.00 4.05 -10.42
C ASP A 118 15.67 5.43 -10.45
N GLY A 119 15.08 6.45 -9.79
CA GLY A 119 15.59 7.81 -9.74
C GLY A 119 15.28 8.67 -10.96
N LYS A 120 14.47 8.20 -11.89
CA LYS A 120 14.05 8.96 -13.07
C LYS A 120 12.70 9.63 -12.86
N ILE A 121 12.50 10.76 -13.51
CA ILE A 121 11.23 11.47 -13.51
C ILE A 121 10.36 10.96 -14.66
N TYR A 122 9.10 10.67 -14.34
CA TYR A 122 8.09 10.17 -15.27
C TYR A 122 6.87 11.09 -15.30
N GLN A 123 6.08 11.00 -16.37
CA GLN A 123 4.78 11.61 -16.50
C GLN A 123 3.69 10.57 -16.20
N ALA A 124 2.76 10.92 -15.34
CA ALA A 124 1.58 10.12 -15.04
C ALA A 124 0.44 10.52 -16.01
N ASP A 125 0.31 9.76 -17.09
CA ASP A 125 -0.72 10.01 -18.11
C ASP A 125 -2.02 9.28 -17.76
N GLY A 126 -3.05 10.05 -17.40
CA GLY A 126 -4.38 9.53 -17.11
C GLY A 126 -4.54 8.82 -15.75
N PHE A 127 -3.58 8.97 -14.84
CA PHE A 127 -3.64 8.46 -13.46
C PHE A 127 -2.84 9.35 -12.50
N ARG A 128 -3.03 9.13 -11.20
CA ARG A 128 -2.19 9.71 -10.14
C ARG A 128 -1.26 8.64 -9.58
N TYR A 129 0.01 8.99 -9.34
CA TYR A 129 1.00 8.05 -8.82
C TYR A 129 1.02 8.07 -7.28
N TYR A 130 0.85 6.89 -6.70
CA TYR A 130 0.79 6.68 -5.25
C TYR A 130 2.06 6.00 -4.73
N SER A 131 2.45 6.37 -3.51
CA SER A 131 3.55 5.78 -2.74
C SER A 131 3.16 5.64 -1.26
N ASN A 132 4.10 5.28 -0.39
CA ASN A 132 3.86 4.97 1.02
C ASN A 132 3.06 3.66 1.20
N TRP A 133 3.60 2.60 0.60
CA TRP A 133 2.96 1.29 0.62
C TRP A 133 3.22 0.54 1.93
N SER A 134 2.21 -0.19 2.40
CA SER A 134 2.27 -1.19 3.45
C SER A 134 1.29 -2.31 3.11
N LEU A 135 1.64 -3.16 2.12
CA LEU A 135 0.71 -4.11 1.52
C LEU A 135 0.53 -5.38 2.36
N TRP A 136 1.58 -5.89 3.00
CA TRP A 136 1.49 -7.12 3.78
C TRP A 136 0.38 -7.10 4.83
N ASP A 137 0.17 -5.95 5.49
CA ASP A 137 -0.90 -5.76 6.46
C ASP A 137 -2.28 -5.52 5.80
N THR A 138 -2.31 -4.98 4.58
CA THR A 138 -3.49 -4.29 4.06
C THR A 138 -4.12 -4.92 2.82
N PHE A 139 -3.40 -5.81 2.12
CA PHE A 139 -3.90 -6.39 0.88
C PHE A 139 -5.18 -7.22 1.06
N ARG A 140 -5.36 -7.84 2.24
CA ARG A 140 -6.50 -8.74 2.51
C ARG A 140 -7.82 -8.00 2.78
N THR A 141 -7.78 -6.79 3.34
CA THR A 141 -8.99 -6.12 3.84
C THR A 141 -9.12 -4.68 3.36
N LYS A 142 -8.10 -3.85 3.57
CA LYS A 142 -8.14 -2.42 3.26
C LYS A 142 -8.32 -2.15 1.77
N PHE A 143 -7.50 -2.74 0.91
CA PHE A 143 -7.61 -2.51 -0.53
C PHE A 143 -8.89 -3.10 -1.14
N PRO A 144 -9.36 -4.30 -0.74
CA PRO A 144 -10.71 -4.74 -1.08
C PRO A 144 -11.82 -3.76 -0.71
N LEU A 145 -11.72 -3.11 0.46
CA LEU A 145 -12.66 -2.06 0.86
C LEU A 145 -12.53 -0.82 -0.05
N LEU A 146 -11.31 -0.38 -0.37
CA LEU A 146 -11.09 0.78 -1.24
C LEU A 146 -11.60 0.56 -2.67
N VAL A 147 -11.55 -0.67 -3.20
CA VAL A 147 -12.18 -0.99 -4.49
C VAL A 147 -13.67 -0.69 -4.46
N LEU A 148 -14.36 -0.96 -3.35
CA LEU A 148 -15.78 -0.71 -3.21
C LEU A 148 -16.11 0.78 -2.99
N LEU A 149 -15.32 1.47 -2.18
CA LEU A 149 -15.59 2.85 -1.78
C LEU A 149 -15.09 3.88 -2.80
N GLU A 150 -13.95 3.61 -3.44
CA GLU A 150 -13.24 4.57 -4.28
C GLU A 150 -12.59 3.90 -5.50
N PRO A 151 -13.39 3.29 -6.38
CA PRO A 151 -12.86 2.53 -7.50
C PRO A 151 -11.93 3.35 -8.41
N ALA A 152 -12.20 4.64 -8.61
CA ALA A 152 -11.34 5.51 -9.43
C ALA A 152 -9.95 5.70 -8.80
N LYS A 153 -9.87 5.98 -7.49
CA LYS A 153 -8.58 6.08 -6.80
C LYS A 153 -7.87 4.72 -6.72
N MET A 154 -8.63 3.65 -6.52
CA MET A 154 -8.06 2.31 -6.49
C MET A 154 -7.46 1.91 -7.84
N ARG A 155 -8.08 2.34 -8.95
CA ARG A 155 -7.50 2.22 -10.29
C ARG A 155 -6.13 2.90 -10.38
N ASP A 156 -6.03 4.14 -9.92
CA ASP A 156 -4.77 4.88 -9.91
C ASP A 156 -3.72 4.22 -9.01
N MET A 157 -4.12 3.72 -7.84
CA MET A 157 -3.25 2.96 -6.93
C MET A 157 -2.74 1.67 -7.58
N ALA A 158 -3.61 0.89 -8.22
CA ALA A 158 -3.23 -0.33 -8.92
C ALA A 158 -2.30 -0.03 -10.11
N THR A 159 -2.62 1.03 -10.89
CA THR A 159 -1.74 1.50 -11.97
C THR A 159 -0.37 1.89 -11.41
N SER A 160 -0.32 2.59 -10.27
CA SER A 160 0.94 2.97 -9.61
C SER A 160 1.81 1.74 -9.27
N LEU A 161 1.20 0.64 -8.82
CA LEU A 161 1.93 -0.62 -8.56
C LEU A 161 2.49 -1.24 -9.85
N LEU A 162 1.77 -1.16 -10.98
CA LEU A 162 2.29 -1.63 -12.26
C LEU A 162 3.53 -0.83 -12.69
N TYR A 163 3.50 0.49 -12.51
CA TYR A 163 4.66 1.35 -12.77
C TYR A 163 5.78 1.16 -11.75
N LEU A 164 5.47 0.83 -10.48
CA LEU A 164 6.46 0.45 -9.48
C LEU A 164 7.22 -0.80 -9.89
N TYR A 165 6.53 -1.83 -10.41
CA TYR A 165 7.17 -3.00 -11.00
C TYR A 165 8.07 -2.64 -12.20
N ARG A 166 7.61 -1.74 -13.07
CA ARG A 166 8.36 -1.29 -14.25
C ARG A 166 9.66 -0.56 -13.88
N THR A 167 9.65 0.24 -12.79
CA THR A 167 10.82 1.04 -12.38
C THR A 167 11.71 0.33 -11.36
N GLY A 168 11.37 -0.88 -10.95
CA GLY A 168 12.15 -1.69 -10.02
C GLY A 168 11.56 -1.73 -8.61
N LYS A 169 10.44 -2.45 -8.46
CA LYS A 169 9.80 -2.69 -7.16
C LYS A 169 10.79 -3.30 -6.16
N LYS A 170 10.82 -2.72 -4.97
CA LYS A 170 11.51 -3.21 -3.78
C LYS A 170 10.52 -3.29 -2.64
N ASP A 171 10.66 -4.27 -1.75
CA ASP A 171 9.76 -4.43 -0.61
C ASP A 171 9.93 -3.35 0.46
N TRP A 172 11.02 -2.59 0.39
CA TRP A 172 11.36 -1.50 1.29
C TRP A 172 11.62 -0.23 0.51
N ALA A 173 11.43 0.93 1.14
CA ALA A 173 11.69 2.24 0.54
C ALA A 173 13.09 2.32 -0.07
N THR A 174 13.17 2.94 -1.23
CA THR A 174 14.42 3.26 -1.94
C THR A 174 14.80 4.72 -1.72
N PRO A 175 16.06 5.11 -2.07
CA PRO A 175 16.48 6.51 -1.98
C PRO A 175 15.67 7.49 -2.84
N TYR A 176 14.91 6.98 -3.79
CA TYR A 176 14.17 7.79 -4.78
C TYR A 176 12.66 7.88 -4.49
N GLU A 177 12.17 7.18 -3.46
CA GLU A 177 10.76 7.30 -3.10
C GLU A 177 10.47 8.62 -2.39
N SER A 178 9.31 9.22 -2.70
CA SER A 178 8.87 10.49 -2.11
C SER A 178 8.43 10.36 -0.66
N THR A 179 8.09 9.14 -0.24
CA THR A 179 7.59 8.82 1.10
C THR A 179 8.06 7.43 1.49
N THR A 180 8.01 7.13 2.79
CA THR A 180 8.45 5.84 3.30
C THR A 180 7.50 4.71 2.86
N THR A 181 8.02 3.78 2.07
CA THR A 181 7.36 2.49 1.81
C THR A 181 7.91 1.48 2.80
N VAL A 182 7.04 0.75 3.47
CA VAL A 182 7.42 -0.24 4.47
C VAL A 182 7.49 -1.63 3.87
N ARG A 183 6.45 -2.05 3.17
CA ARG A 183 6.32 -3.38 2.60
C ARG A 183 5.46 -3.34 1.33
N THR A 184 5.87 -4.03 0.28
CA THR A 184 5.12 -4.15 -0.97
C THR A 184 4.89 -5.59 -1.42
N GLU A 185 5.12 -6.56 -0.53
CA GLU A 185 4.79 -7.95 -0.76
C GLU A 185 3.30 -8.12 -1.07
N HIS A 186 2.96 -9.10 -1.87
CA HIS A 186 1.59 -9.44 -2.27
C HIS A 186 0.91 -8.42 -3.20
N ALA A 187 1.69 -7.55 -3.86
CA ALA A 187 1.16 -6.60 -4.83
C ALA A 187 0.41 -7.29 -5.99
N VAL A 188 0.87 -8.46 -6.43
CA VAL A 188 0.19 -9.26 -7.48
C VAL A 188 -1.20 -9.71 -7.07
N ILE A 189 -1.41 -10.03 -5.78
CA ILE A 189 -2.73 -10.41 -5.25
C ILE A 189 -3.68 -9.20 -5.28
N LEU A 190 -3.20 -8.03 -4.84
CA LEU A 190 -3.96 -6.79 -4.88
C LEU A 190 -4.38 -6.42 -6.31
N LEU A 191 -3.45 -6.52 -7.26
CA LEU A 191 -3.71 -6.23 -8.67
C LEU A 191 -4.77 -7.15 -9.27
N LEU A 192 -4.68 -8.46 -8.99
CA LEU A 192 -5.67 -9.43 -9.43
C LEU A 192 -7.03 -9.19 -8.77
N ASP A 193 -7.07 -8.89 -7.46
CA ASP A 193 -8.31 -8.62 -6.72
C ASP A 193 -9.02 -7.38 -7.27
N ALA A 194 -8.29 -6.30 -7.51
CA ALA A 194 -8.83 -5.08 -8.12
C ALA A 194 -9.43 -5.36 -9.51
N TYR A 195 -8.72 -6.10 -10.34
CA TYR A 195 -9.20 -6.49 -11.68
C TYR A 195 -10.50 -7.32 -11.60
N ARG A 196 -10.53 -8.35 -10.75
CA ARG A 196 -11.70 -9.22 -10.58
C ARG A 196 -12.90 -8.51 -9.98
N LYS A 197 -12.70 -7.43 -9.25
CA LYS A 197 -13.75 -6.56 -8.71
C LYS A 197 -14.21 -5.46 -9.65
N GLY A 198 -13.76 -5.48 -10.91
CA GLY A 198 -14.30 -4.63 -11.98
C GLY A 198 -13.38 -3.52 -12.45
N ILE A 199 -12.15 -3.37 -11.93
CA ILE A 199 -11.15 -2.44 -12.48
C ILE A 199 -10.43 -3.16 -13.62
N THR A 200 -11.12 -3.33 -14.76
CA THR A 200 -10.67 -4.20 -15.86
C THR A 200 -9.77 -3.50 -16.88
N ASP A 201 -9.53 -2.22 -16.75
CA ASP A 201 -8.67 -1.41 -17.64
C ASP A 201 -7.21 -1.34 -17.16
N LEU A 202 -6.81 -2.22 -16.25
CA LEU A 202 -5.41 -2.35 -15.82
C LEU A 202 -4.58 -3.04 -16.90
N ASP A 203 -3.57 -2.33 -17.41
CA ASP A 203 -2.61 -2.91 -18.36
C ASP A 203 -1.47 -3.62 -17.62
N PHE A 204 -1.66 -4.89 -17.33
CA PHE A 204 -0.65 -5.72 -16.67
C PHE A 204 0.67 -5.83 -17.43
N SER A 205 0.69 -5.56 -18.73
CA SER A 205 1.92 -5.65 -19.54
C SER A 205 2.98 -4.64 -19.07
N ILE A 206 2.57 -3.52 -18.47
CA ILE A 206 3.45 -2.49 -17.92
C ILE A 206 4.40 -3.05 -16.86
N GLY A 207 3.88 -3.86 -15.95
CA GLY A 207 4.63 -4.40 -14.79
C GLY A 207 5.01 -5.88 -14.93
N TYR A 208 4.61 -6.57 -16.01
CA TYR A 208 4.68 -8.03 -16.12
C TYR A 208 6.07 -8.61 -15.88
N ASN A 209 7.09 -8.02 -16.49
CA ASN A 209 8.47 -8.49 -16.30
C ASN A 209 8.94 -8.34 -14.85
N GLY A 210 8.64 -7.23 -14.20
CA GLY A 210 8.95 -7.03 -12.79
C GLY A 210 8.20 -8.01 -11.87
N MET A 211 6.94 -8.34 -12.19
CA MET A 211 6.20 -9.38 -11.48
C MET A 211 6.86 -10.76 -11.67
N LYS A 212 7.30 -11.11 -12.89
CA LYS A 212 8.06 -12.36 -13.13
C LYS A 212 9.33 -12.43 -12.30
N GLU A 213 10.11 -11.36 -12.27
CA GLU A 213 11.35 -11.29 -11.46
C GLU A 213 11.04 -11.45 -9.96
N GLU A 214 9.94 -10.91 -9.47
CA GLU A 214 9.52 -11.09 -8.08
C GLU A 214 9.19 -12.56 -7.79
N MET A 215 8.47 -13.26 -8.69
CA MET A 215 8.14 -14.68 -8.51
C MET A 215 9.37 -15.59 -8.40
N GLU A 216 10.51 -15.19 -8.94
CA GLU A 216 11.78 -15.93 -8.80
C GLU A 216 12.54 -15.61 -7.49
N ARG A 217 12.13 -14.54 -6.79
CA ARG A 217 12.76 -14.07 -5.54
C ARG A 217 11.88 -14.26 -4.30
N LEU A 218 10.74 -14.93 -4.43
CA LEU A 218 9.82 -15.17 -3.32
C LEU A 218 10.53 -15.89 -2.18
N LEU A 219 10.33 -15.41 -0.95
CA LEU A 219 10.87 -16.02 0.25
C LEU A 219 10.06 -17.27 0.61
N MET A 220 10.77 -18.38 0.86
CA MET A 220 10.17 -19.69 1.16
C MET A 220 10.90 -20.37 2.33
N LEU A 221 11.38 -19.58 3.29
CA LEU A 221 12.19 -20.07 4.42
C LEU A 221 11.34 -20.71 5.53
N SER A 222 10.13 -20.19 5.74
CA SER A 222 9.21 -20.63 6.80
C SER A 222 7.86 -21.05 6.23
N PRO A 223 7.04 -21.82 6.99
CA PRO A 223 5.73 -22.28 6.49
C PRO A 223 4.77 -21.16 6.10
N ASP A 224 4.74 -20.06 6.83
CA ASP A 224 3.94 -18.85 6.50
C ASP A 224 4.37 -18.25 5.17
N GLN A 225 5.67 -17.99 4.96
CA GLN A 225 6.19 -17.49 3.70
C GLN A 225 5.86 -18.41 2.52
N LYS A 226 5.90 -19.74 2.70
CA LYS A 226 5.51 -20.69 1.66
C LYS A 226 4.03 -20.61 1.32
N MET A 227 3.17 -20.45 2.33
CA MET A 227 1.73 -20.29 2.10
C MET A 227 1.42 -18.97 1.38
N GLU A 228 2.06 -17.88 1.77
CA GLU A 228 1.93 -16.56 1.14
C GLU A 228 2.49 -16.58 -0.29
N SER A 229 3.66 -17.16 -0.51
CA SER A 229 4.25 -17.33 -1.84
C SER A 229 3.39 -18.20 -2.76
N ALA A 230 2.69 -19.21 -2.22
CA ALA A 230 1.74 -19.98 -3.01
C ALA A 230 0.57 -19.11 -3.51
N CYS A 231 0.12 -18.13 -2.71
CA CYS A 231 -0.89 -17.17 -3.13
C CYS A 231 -0.38 -16.23 -4.23
N ASP A 232 0.85 -15.72 -4.08
CA ASP A 232 1.45 -14.84 -5.09
C ASP A 232 1.62 -15.56 -6.44
N LEU A 233 2.13 -16.80 -6.42
CA LEU A 233 2.27 -17.65 -7.61
C LEU A 233 0.91 -17.93 -8.27
N TRP A 234 -0.14 -18.19 -7.48
CA TRP A 234 -1.50 -18.36 -7.98
C TRP A 234 -2.01 -17.07 -8.64
N ALA A 235 -1.84 -15.93 -7.99
CA ALA A 235 -2.25 -14.65 -8.55
C ALA A 235 -1.51 -14.34 -9.86
N MET A 236 -0.21 -14.64 -9.91
CA MET A 236 0.59 -14.48 -11.12
C MET A 236 0.12 -15.41 -12.25
N ALA A 237 -0.27 -16.65 -11.94
CA ALA A 237 -0.87 -17.56 -12.92
C ALA A 237 -2.13 -16.97 -13.54
N GLN A 238 -3.02 -16.40 -12.72
CA GLN A 238 -4.27 -15.78 -13.18
C GLN A 238 -4.00 -14.51 -14.02
N ILE A 239 -3.06 -13.66 -13.60
CA ILE A 239 -2.66 -12.47 -14.37
C ILE A 239 -2.06 -12.88 -15.71
N SER A 240 -1.21 -13.92 -15.73
CA SER A 240 -0.61 -14.44 -16.96
C SER A 240 -1.67 -14.94 -17.95
N ASP A 241 -2.70 -15.61 -17.45
CA ASP A 241 -3.84 -16.07 -18.27
C ASP A 241 -4.63 -14.89 -18.86
N ILE A 242 -4.95 -13.89 -18.04
CA ILE A 242 -5.66 -12.67 -18.46
C ILE A 242 -4.96 -11.98 -19.64
N ILE A 243 -3.62 -11.94 -19.66
CA ILE A 243 -2.86 -11.31 -20.73
C ILE A 243 -2.40 -12.28 -21.83
N GLY A 244 -2.94 -13.51 -21.85
CA GLY A 244 -2.66 -14.51 -22.89
C GLY A 244 -1.27 -15.16 -22.83
N LYS A 245 -0.58 -15.11 -21.67
CA LYS A 245 0.70 -15.78 -21.43
C LYS A 245 0.50 -17.21 -20.93
N THR A 246 -0.09 -18.05 -21.76
CA THR A 246 -0.61 -19.38 -21.39
C THR A 246 0.45 -20.31 -20.78
N GLU A 247 1.68 -20.30 -21.27
CA GLU A 247 2.75 -21.15 -20.74
C GLU A 247 3.21 -20.67 -19.35
N ASP A 248 3.37 -19.35 -19.15
CA ASP A 248 3.65 -18.78 -17.84
C ASP A 248 2.51 -19.09 -16.85
N ALA A 249 1.25 -18.94 -17.29
CA ALA A 249 0.05 -19.26 -16.46
C ALA A 249 0.09 -20.70 -15.95
N LYS A 250 0.31 -21.67 -16.83
CA LYS A 250 0.43 -23.10 -16.45
C LYS A 250 1.60 -23.35 -15.50
N ALA A 251 2.76 -22.76 -15.79
CA ALA A 251 3.95 -22.95 -14.96
C ALA A 251 3.75 -22.41 -13.53
N TYR A 252 3.20 -21.19 -13.39
CA TYR A 252 2.91 -20.61 -12.09
C TYR A 252 1.80 -21.35 -11.34
N GLN A 253 0.75 -21.82 -12.03
CA GLN A 253 -0.30 -22.61 -11.41
C GLN A 253 0.25 -23.91 -10.81
N VAL A 254 1.07 -24.65 -11.54
CA VAL A 254 1.69 -25.89 -11.06
C VAL A 254 2.64 -25.62 -9.87
N ARG A 255 3.43 -24.54 -9.93
CA ARG A 255 4.32 -24.17 -8.82
C ARG A 255 3.53 -23.81 -7.57
N SER A 256 2.46 -23.02 -7.72
CA SER A 256 1.57 -22.61 -6.63
C SER A 256 0.92 -23.80 -5.95
N GLU A 257 0.28 -24.68 -6.73
CA GLU A 257 -0.39 -25.87 -6.22
C GLU A 257 0.55 -26.81 -5.48
N ARG A 258 1.69 -27.09 -6.06
CA ARG A 258 2.70 -27.95 -5.42
C ARG A 258 3.19 -27.35 -4.09
N LEU A 259 3.55 -26.07 -4.09
CA LEU A 259 4.02 -25.40 -2.88
C LEU A 259 2.97 -25.39 -1.78
N PHE A 260 1.71 -25.08 -2.13
CA PHE A 260 0.59 -25.14 -1.21
C PHE A 260 0.40 -26.54 -0.64
N GLU A 261 0.30 -27.58 -1.50
CA GLU A 261 0.02 -28.95 -1.07
C GLU A 261 1.11 -29.50 -0.14
N GLU A 262 2.36 -29.36 -0.53
CA GLU A 262 3.49 -29.82 0.27
C GLU A 262 3.54 -29.14 1.65
N THR A 263 3.32 -27.81 1.66
CA THR A 263 3.38 -27.04 2.90
C THR A 263 2.16 -27.30 3.78
N TRP A 264 0.95 -27.23 3.22
CA TRP A 264 -0.28 -27.38 3.99
C TRP A 264 -0.40 -28.77 4.61
N LYS A 265 -0.13 -29.83 3.84
CA LYS A 265 -0.20 -31.20 4.34
C LYS A 265 0.80 -31.46 5.45
N LYS A 266 2.00 -30.91 5.33
CA LYS A 266 3.08 -31.11 6.31
C LYS A 266 2.85 -30.31 7.58
N GLU A 267 2.48 -29.03 7.44
CA GLU A 267 2.57 -28.05 8.53
C GLU A 267 1.19 -27.71 9.15
N PHE A 268 0.10 -27.84 8.38
CA PHE A 268 -1.20 -27.28 8.75
C PHE A 268 -2.36 -28.29 8.74
N MET A 269 -2.20 -29.49 8.18
CA MET A 269 -3.27 -30.47 8.07
C MET A 269 -3.80 -30.95 9.43
N ASN A 270 -2.90 -31.20 10.37
CA ASN A 270 -3.20 -31.74 11.70
C ASN A 270 -3.16 -30.69 12.82
N VAL A 271 -3.40 -29.41 12.49
CA VAL A 271 -3.51 -28.37 13.52
C VAL A 271 -4.81 -28.55 14.26
N ASP A 272 -4.74 -28.84 15.57
CA ASP A 272 -5.89 -28.90 16.45
C ASP A 272 -6.20 -27.52 17.08
N ALA A 273 -7.34 -27.44 17.77
CA ALA A 273 -7.79 -26.22 18.42
C ALA A 273 -7.02 -25.88 19.72
N SER A 274 -6.18 -26.77 20.20
CA SER A 274 -5.30 -26.55 21.34
C SER A 274 -4.06 -25.77 20.93
N PHE A 275 -4.23 -24.54 20.49
CA PHE A 275 -3.12 -23.70 20.07
C PHE A 275 -2.58 -22.86 21.20
N GLU A 276 -1.28 -22.81 21.31
CA GLU A 276 -0.60 -21.87 22.20
C GLU A 276 -0.50 -20.52 21.53
N ILE A 277 -1.41 -19.61 21.85
CA ILE A 277 -1.53 -18.26 21.25
C ILE A 277 -0.19 -17.51 21.23
N MET A 278 0.64 -17.71 22.25
CA MET A 278 1.89 -16.98 22.41
C MET A 278 3.09 -17.63 21.69
N LYS A 279 2.93 -18.84 21.14
CA LYS A 279 4.00 -19.54 20.41
C LYS A 279 3.79 -19.46 18.90
N ASN A 280 4.57 -18.63 18.25
CA ASN A 280 4.55 -18.52 16.79
C ASN A 280 5.25 -19.71 16.08
N ASN A 281 6.09 -20.49 16.78
CA ASN A 281 6.81 -21.65 16.23
C ASN A 281 7.54 -21.35 14.90
N GLY A 282 8.18 -20.18 14.80
CA GLY A 282 8.88 -19.73 13.60
C GLY A 282 8.00 -19.06 12.53
N LEU A 283 6.71 -18.85 12.80
CA LEU A 283 5.80 -18.10 11.93
C LEU A 283 5.85 -16.61 12.26
N TYR A 284 5.74 -15.77 11.25
CA TYR A 284 5.79 -14.32 11.44
C TYR A 284 4.41 -13.77 11.89
N GLN A 285 4.36 -13.16 13.07
CA GLN A 285 3.18 -12.48 13.61
C GLN A 285 1.88 -13.30 13.57
N GLY A 286 1.96 -14.62 13.61
CA GLY A 286 0.79 -15.47 13.53
C GLY A 286 1.02 -16.86 14.11
N THR A 287 -0.03 -17.66 14.18
CA THR A 287 -0.03 -19.03 14.66
C THR A 287 -0.29 -20.00 13.50
N ARG A 288 -0.04 -21.30 13.73
CA ARG A 288 -0.39 -22.35 12.75
C ARG A 288 -1.88 -22.34 12.43
N TRP A 289 -2.72 -22.04 13.42
CA TRP A 289 -4.16 -21.91 13.24
C TRP A 289 -4.54 -20.80 12.26
N GLN A 290 -3.92 -19.63 12.33
CA GLN A 290 -4.18 -18.51 11.45
C GLN A 290 -3.64 -18.77 10.04
N TYR A 291 -2.37 -19.21 9.92
CA TYR A 291 -1.73 -19.44 8.63
C TYR A 291 -2.30 -20.64 7.85
N ARG A 292 -3.00 -21.56 8.52
CA ARG A 292 -3.76 -22.64 7.87
C ARG A 292 -4.72 -22.09 6.81
N TRP A 293 -5.26 -20.92 7.02
CA TRP A 293 -6.25 -20.24 6.16
C TRP A 293 -5.64 -19.20 5.22
N ALA A 294 -4.34 -19.06 5.17
CA ALA A 294 -3.66 -18.01 4.40
C ALA A 294 -3.86 -18.14 2.88
N ALA A 295 -4.25 -19.33 2.37
CA ALA A 295 -4.44 -19.60 0.95
C ALA A 295 -5.89 -20.06 0.64
N PRO A 296 -6.89 -19.18 0.79
CA PRO A 296 -8.32 -19.55 0.66
C PRO A 296 -8.71 -20.01 -0.75
N GLN A 297 -7.96 -19.67 -1.78
CA GLN A 297 -8.16 -20.13 -3.14
C GLN A 297 -8.01 -21.65 -3.31
N PHE A 298 -7.45 -22.36 -2.32
CA PHE A 298 -7.31 -23.81 -2.30
C PHE A 298 -8.26 -24.49 -1.32
N LEU A 299 -9.33 -23.81 -0.92
CA LEU A 299 -10.31 -24.34 0.05
C LEU A 299 -10.87 -25.71 -0.37
N ASP A 300 -11.16 -25.89 -1.65
CA ASP A 300 -11.67 -27.16 -2.16
C ASP A 300 -10.69 -28.34 -1.93
N LYS A 301 -9.38 -28.09 -2.06
CA LYS A 301 -8.35 -29.08 -1.75
C LYS A 301 -8.31 -29.38 -0.24
N MET A 302 -8.41 -28.35 0.60
CA MET A 302 -8.46 -28.53 2.07
C MET A 302 -9.68 -29.38 2.46
N ILE A 303 -10.85 -29.08 1.89
CA ILE A 303 -12.10 -29.87 2.10
C ILE A 303 -11.90 -31.32 1.68
N ALA A 304 -11.30 -31.55 0.51
CA ALA A 304 -11.07 -32.90 0.00
C ALA A 304 -10.15 -33.72 0.90
N TRP A 305 -9.21 -33.09 1.61
CA TRP A 305 -8.24 -33.80 2.48
C TRP A 305 -8.75 -34.06 3.89
N VAL A 306 -9.52 -33.16 4.49
CA VAL A 306 -9.95 -33.26 5.90
C VAL A 306 -11.45 -33.45 6.08
N GLY A 307 -12.22 -33.30 5.02
CA GLY A 307 -13.68 -33.35 5.06
C GLY A 307 -14.33 -32.02 5.42
N LYS A 308 -15.46 -31.71 4.80
CA LYS A 308 -16.19 -30.44 4.96
C LYS A 308 -16.59 -30.19 6.41
N ASP A 309 -17.22 -31.19 7.05
CA ASP A 309 -17.73 -31.02 8.41
C ASP A 309 -16.61 -30.78 9.43
N THR A 310 -15.49 -31.50 9.27
CA THR A 310 -14.29 -31.28 10.09
C THR A 310 -13.72 -29.89 9.91
N LEU A 311 -13.64 -29.42 8.65
CA LEU A 311 -13.09 -28.10 8.34
C LEU A 311 -14.00 -26.98 8.84
N CYS A 312 -15.33 -27.15 8.76
CA CYS A 312 -16.31 -26.17 9.26
C CYS A 312 -16.44 -26.15 10.79
N ALA A 313 -16.06 -27.24 11.48
CA ALA A 313 -16.09 -27.33 12.94
C ALA A 313 -14.83 -26.70 13.60
N GLN A 314 -13.83 -26.41 12.82
CA GLN A 314 -12.56 -25.79 13.20
C GLN A 314 -12.57 -24.28 12.95
#